data_1bb9d7e3ae5074193b14c04bab337fda
#
_entry.id   1bb9d7e3ae5074193b14c04bab337fda
#
_cell.length_a   1.000
_cell.length_b   1.000
_cell.length_c   1.000
_cell.angle_alpha   90.00
_cell.angle_beta   90.00
_cell.angle_gamma   90.00
#
_symmetry.space_group_name_H-M   'P 1'
#
loop_
_entity.id
_entity.type
_entity.pdbx_description
1 polymer ?
#
loop_
_entity_poly.entity_id
_entity_poly.type
_entity_poly.pdbx_seq_one_letter_code
_entity_poly.pdbx_strand_id
1 'polypeptide(L)'
;MKEMYMAYVGSYSYTGNAKGITVYDVDVEKGVFKERCEVEVDNSSYVVASPDGKVLYSIADEGVVSFRIHENGSITKLNTANIKGMRGCQLSVDPDGKYLFVAGYHDGKATVMNLNPDGTVGSIAAGVYHKGLGS
;
A
#
# COMPACT_ATOMS: atom_id res chain seq x y z
N MET A 1 -28.31 4.01 12.77
CA MET A 1 -27.66 3.77 11.49
C MET A 1 -26.42 2.94 11.69
N LYS A 2 -26.28 1.88 10.95
CA LYS A 2 -25.13 0.99 11.05
C LYS A 2 -23.91 1.60 10.40
N GLU A 3 -22.82 1.71 11.12
CA GLU A 3 -21.55 2.16 10.53
C GLU A 3 -20.86 0.98 9.89
N MET A 4 -20.59 1.11 8.59
CA MET A 4 -19.87 0.10 7.82
C MET A 4 -18.51 0.66 7.43
N TYR A 5 -17.50 -0.16 7.60
CA TYR A 5 -16.14 0.18 7.25
C TYR A 5 -15.61 -0.83 6.23
N MET A 6 -14.58 -0.43 5.51
CA MET A 6 -13.85 -1.31 4.62
C MET A 6 -12.48 -1.56 5.22
N ALA A 7 -12.02 -2.80 5.18
CA ALA A 7 -10.67 -3.15 5.57
C ALA A 7 -9.92 -3.70 4.36
N TYR A 8 -8.68 -3.27 4.20
CA TYR A 8 -7.78 -3.74 3.15
C TYR A 8 -6.62 -4.45 3.82
N VAL A 9 -6.49 -5.76 3.55
CA VAL A 9 -5.50 -6.61 4.20
C VAL A 9 -4.53 -7.15 3.16
N GLY A 10 -3.26 -6.77 3.30
CA GLY A 10 -2.20 -7.29 2.46
C GLY A 10 -1.69 -8.62 2.97
N SER A 11 -1.26 -9.49 2.05
CA SER A 11 -0.72 -10.81 2.39
C SER A 11 0.38 -11.18 1.42
N TYR A 12 1.29 -12.02 1.90
CA TYR A 12 2.27 -12.64 1.01
C TYR A 12 1.55 -13.63 0.10
N SER A 13 1.86 -13.59 -1.17
CA SER A 13 1.21 -14.43 -2.18
C SER A 13 2.06 -15.62 -2.62
N TYR A 14 3.33 -15.70 -2.21
CA TYR A 14 4.24 -16.73 -2.68
C TYR A 14 3.81 -18.15 -2.27
N THR A 15 3.01 -18.28 -1.23
CA THR A 15 2.51 -19.61 -0.80
C THR A 15 1.33 -20.10 -1.64
N GLY A 16 0.71 -19.22 -2.43
CA GLY A 16 -0.48 -19.54 -3.20
C GLY A 16 -1.79 -19.53 -2.40
N ASN A 17 -1.73 -19.26 -1.10
CA ASN A 17 -2.91 -19.25 -0.23
C ASN A 17 -3.66 -17.92 -0.27
N ALA A 18 -3.01 -16.85 -0.72
CA ALA A 18 -3.62 -15.53 -0.84
C ALA A 18 -3.15 -14.89 -2.14
N LYS A 19 -3.97 -14.00 -2.70
CA LYS A 19 -3.65 -13.31 -3.95
C LYS A 19 -2.85 -12.03 -3.72
N GLY A 20 -2.94 -11.45 -2.54
CA GLY A 20 -2.26 -10.21 -2.21
C GLY A 20 -3.10 -9.34 -1.30
N ILE A 21 -4.06 -8.60 -1.85
CA ILE A 21 -4.95 -7.75 -1.05
C ILE A 21 -6.35 -8.36 -1.01
N THR A 22 -6.87 -8.53 0.20
CA THR A 22 -8.25 -8.93 0.42
C THR A 22 -9.02 -7.72 0.95
N VAL A 23 -10.19 -7.46 0.38
CA VAL A 23 -11.08 -6.37 0.79
C VAL A 23 -12.23 -6.96 1.59
N TYR A 24 -12.46 -6.41 2.77
CA TYR A 24 -13.53 -6.86 3.67
C TYR A 24 -14.53 -5.76 3.95
N ASP A 25 -15.80 -6.14 4.05
CA ASP A 25 -16.82 -5.32 4.70
C ASP A 25 -16.73 -5.60 6.20
N VAL A 26 -16.65 -4.55 7.00
CA VAL A 26 -16.50 -4.68 8.45
C VAL A 26 -17.71 -4.12 9.16
N ASP A 27 -18.38 -4.96 9.94
CA ASP A 27 -19.47 -4.57 10.83
C ASP A 27 -18.88 -4.43 12.24
N VAL A 28 -18.66 -3.19 12.68
CA VAL A 28 -18.00 -2.93 13.95
C VAL A 28 -18.89 -3.26 15.14
N GLU A 29 -20.22 -3.21 14.97
CA GLU A 29 -21.14 -3.54 16.05
C GLU A 29 -21.11 -5.04 16.36
N LYS A 30 -21.06 -5.87 15.32
CA LYS A 30 -21.04 -7.32 15.47
C LYS A 30 -19.65 -7.91 15.54
N GLY A 31 -18.62 -7.12 15.19
CA GLY A 31 -17.25 -7.60 15.11
C GLY A 31 -17.03 -8.61 14.01
N VAL A 32 -17.71 -8.45 12.87
CA VAL A 32 -17.67 -9.40 11.76
C VAL A 32 -16.98 -8.80 10.55
N PHE A 33 -16.08 -9.58 9.95
CA PHE A 33 -15.43 -9.26 8.69
C PHE A 33 -16.01 -10.17 7.61
N LYS A 34 -16.54 -9.58 6.55
CA LYS A 34 -17.06 -10.34 5.43
C LYS A 34 -16.24 -10.04 4.19
N GLU A 35 -15.63 -11.06 3.58
CA GLU A 35 -14.83 -10.89 2.40
C GLU A 35 -15.67 -10.40 1.22
N ARG A 36 -15.20 -9.33 0.56
CA ARG A 36 -15.84 -8.78 -0.63
C ARG A 36 -15.13 -9.21 -1.89
N CYS A 37 -13.81 -9.07 -1.95
CA CYS A 37 -13.02 -9.43 -3.13
C CYS A 37 -11.54 -9.55 -2.77
N GLU A 38 -10.79 -10.15 -3.71
CA GLU A 38 -9.33 -10.21 -3.64
C GLU A 38 -8.73 -9.61 -4.89
N VAL A 39 -7.55 -8.99 -4.76
CA VAL A 39 -6.82 -8.38 -5.87
C VAL A 39 -5.38 -8.90 -5.85
N GLU A 40 -4.87 -9.25 -7.03
CA GLU A 40 -3.51 -9.77 -7.15
C GLU A 40 -2.46 -8.70 -6.95
N VAL A 41 -1.58 -8.93 -5.99
CA VAL A 41 -0.37 -8.13 -5.77
C VAL A 41 0.70 -9.08 -5.24
N ASP A 42 1.86 -9.07 -5.86
CA ASP A 42 2.96 -9.92 -5.42
C ASP A 42 3.46 -9.49 -4.05
N ASN A 43 3.13 -10.31 -3.05
CA ASN A 43 3.60 -10.14 -1.67
C ASN A 43 3.31 -8.76 -1.09
N SER A 44 2.01 -8.44 -1.02
CA SER A 44 1.52 -7.21 -0.39
C SER A 44 1.71 -7.30 1.12
N SER A 45 2.78 -6.73 1.63
CA SER A 45 3.12 -6.82 3.06
C SER A 45 2.71 -5.58 3.86
N TYR A 46 2.34 -4.51 3.19
CA TYR A 46 1.92 -3.27 3.84
C TYR A 46 1.05 -2.46 2.89
N VAL A 47 -0.05 -1.92 3.39
CA VAL A 47 -0.95 -1.07 2.61
C VAL A 47 -1.24 0.21 3.39
N VAL A 48 -1.48 1.30 2.67
CA VAL A 48 -1.86 2.59 3.25
C VAL A 48 -2.79 3.32 2.28
N ALA A 49 -3.79 4.01 2.81
CA ALA A 49 -4.70 4.81 2.00
C ALA A 49 -4.23 6.27 1.96
N SER A 50 -4.54 6.95 0.85
CA SER A 50 -4.32 8.38 0.75
C SER A 50 -5.23 9.13 1.74
N PRO A 51 -4.84 10.36 2.15
CA PRO A 51 -5.65 11.13 3.11
C PRO A 51 -7.10 11.36 2.66
N ASP A 52 -7.35 11.46 1.36
CA ASP A 52 -8.70 11.65 0.84
C ASP A 52 -9.48 10.35 0.66
N GLY A 53 -8.85 9.20 0.96
CA GLY A 53 -9.50 7.90 0.86
C GLY A 53 -9.76 7.41 -0.56
N LYS A 54 -9.15 8.02 -1.55
CA LYS A 54 -9.41 7.68 -2.96
C LYS A 54 -8.41 6.71 -3.57
N VAL A 55 -7.24 6.57 -2.96
CA VAL A 55 -6.17 5.72 -3.50
C VAL A 55 -5.57 4.87 -2.38
N LEU A 56 -5.31 3.62 -2.69
CA LEU A 56 -4.63 2.68 -1.80
C LEU A 56 -3.25 2.38 -2.38
N TYR A 57 -2.24 2.40 -1.54
CA TYR A 57 -0.87 2.05 -1.93
C TYR A 57 -0.45 0.77 -1.23
N SER A 58 0.21 -0.12 -1.97
CA SER A 58 0.68 -1.40 -1.45
C SER A 58 2.15 -1.61 -1.79
N ILE A 59 2.87 -2.17 -0.85
CA ILE A 59 4.19 -2.71 -1.14
C ILE A 59 4.01 -3.94 -2.01
N ALA A 60 4.90 -4.10 -2.97
CA ALA A 60 4.98 -5.28 -3.84
C ALA A 60 6.46 -5.61 -4.05
N ASP A 61 6.73 -6.75 -4.70
CA ASP A 61 8.10 -7.20 -4.90
C ASP A 61 8.96 -6.19 -5.66
N GLU A 62 8.38 -5.52 -6.66
CA GLU A 62 9.12 -4.58 -7.51
C GLU A 62 9.12 -3.14 -7.00
N GLY A 63 8.29 -2.85 -6.01
CA GLY A 63 8.19 -1.48 -5.52
C GLY A 63 6.86 -1.20 -4.88
N VAL A 64 6.10 -0.27 -5.44
CA VAL A 64 4.81 0.15 -4.90
C VAL A 64 3.76 0.11 -6.00
N VAL A 65 2.59 -0.42 -5.66
CA VAL A 65 1.44 -0.45 -6.56
C VAL A 65 0.37 0.48 -6.00
N SER A 66 -0.24 1.29 -6.88
CA SER A 66 -1.35 2.15 -6.51
C SER A 66 -2.66 1.61 -7.07
N PHE A 67 -3.74 1.80 -6.30
CA PHE A 67 -5.08 1.36 -6.66
C PHE A 67 -6.08 2.48 -6.43
N ARG A 68 -7.04 2.62 -7.34
CA ARG A 68 -8.19 3.50 -7.11
C ARG A 68 -9.15 2.81 -6.17
N ILE A 69 -9.59 3.52 -5.12
CA ILE A 69 -10.65 3.04 -4.23
C ILE A 69 -11.97 3.58 -4.77
N HIS A 70 -12.88 2.66 -5.12
CA HIS A 70 -14.21 3.02 -5.63
C HIS A 70 -15.18 3.24 -4.46
N GLU A 71 -16.32 3.87 -4.74
CA GLU A 71 -17.32 4.16 -3.72
C GLU A 71 -17.82 2.91 -3.00
N ASN A 72 -17.89 1.79 -3.69
CA ASN A 72 -18.31 0.52 -3.09
C ASN A 72 -17.18 -0.19 -2.33
N GLY A 73 -15.99 0.42 -2.25
CA GLY A 73 -14.84 -0.14 -1.55
C GLY A 73 -13.96 -1.05 -2.38
N SER A 74 -14.37 -1.44 -3.58
CA SER A 74 -13.50 -2.23 -4.46
C SER A 74 -12.34 -1.38 -4.95
N ILE A 75 -11.28 -2.03 -5.40
CA ILE A 75 -10.06 -1.35 -5.86
C ILE A 75 -9.68 -1.80 -7.26
N THR A 76 -9.12 -0.87 -8.03
CA THR A 76 -8.63 -1.11 -9.39
C THR A 76 -7.21 -0.59 -9.51
N LYS A 77 -6.31 -1.41 -10.04
CA LYS A 77 -4.90 -1.03 -10.20
C LYS A 77 -4.74 0.19 -11.10
N LEU A 78 -3.95 1.15 -10.65
CA LEU A 78 -3.58 2.33 -11.42
C LEU A 78 -2.19 2.18 -12.04
N ASN A 79 -1.16 2.00 -11.22
CA ASN A 79 0.19 1.82 -11.74
C ASN A 79 1.10 1.10 -10.73
N THR A 80 2.28 0.73 -11.22
CA THR A 80 3.37 0.18 -10.41
C THR A 80 4.60 1.06 -10.60
N ALA A 81 5.26 1.40 -9.51
CA ALA A 81 6.49 2.19 -9.54
C ALA A 81 7.62 1.42 -8.87
N ASN A 82 8.78 1.38 -9.53
CA ASN A 82 9.96 0.71 -8.99
C ASN A 82 10.71 1.66 -8.04
N ILE A 83 11.12 1.18 -6.88
CA ILE A 83 11.85 2.00 -5.91
C ILE A 83 13.37 1.90 -6.05
N LYS A 84 13.86 1.15 -7.03
CA LYS A 84 15.29 1.03 -7.31
C LYS A 84 16.09 0.52 -6.10
N GLY A 85 15.61 -0.54 -5.49
CA GLY A 85 16.24 -1.13 -4.33
C GLY A 85 15.49 -2.36 -3.88
N MET A 86 15.80 -2.83 -2.67
CA MET A 86 15.08 -3.96 -2.10
C MET A 86 13.67 -3.51 -1.71
N ARG A 87 12.75 -4.45 -1.64
CA ARG A 87 11.36 -4.16 -1.32
C ARG A 87 11.24 -3.40 0.00
N GLY A 88 10.28 -2.50 0.07
CA GLY A 88 9.99 -1.76 1.28
C GLY A 88 9.30 -2.60 2.34
N CYS A 89 9.20 -2.05 3.53
CA CYS A 89 8.53 -2.70 4.66
C CYS A 89 7.38 -1.86 5.20
N GLN A 90 7.43 -0.55 5.00
CA GLN A 90 6.41 0.36 5.52
C GLN A 90 6.18 1.50 4.54
N LEU A 91 4.94 1.96 4.47
CA LEU A 91 4.52 3.09 3.64
C LEU A 91 3.86 4.15 4.53
N SER A 92 4.04 5.41 4.15
CA SER A 92 3.21 6.49 4.68
C SER A 92 3.04 7.57 3.61
N VAL A 93 1.95 8.32 3.71
CA VAL A 93 1.61 9.39 2.76
C VAL A 93 1.58 10.70 3.52
N ASP A 94 2.12 11.77 2.95
CA ASP A 94 2.06 13.07 3.59
C ASP A 94 0.60 13.60 3.61
N PRO A 95 0.26 14.51 4.55
CA PRO A 95 -1.12 14.98 4.68
C PRO A 95 -1.70 15.63 3.44
N ASP A 96 -0.86 16.21 2.59
CA ASP A 96 -1.30 16.86 1.35
C ASP A 96 -1.39 15.89 0.17
N GLY A 97 -0.98 14.63 0.36
CA GLY A 97 -1.03 13.63 -0.70
C GLY A 97 -0.03 13.84 -1.82
N LYS A 98 1.07 14.54 -1.56
CA LYS A 98 2.08 14.85 -2.58
C LYS A 98 3.24 13.88 -2.63
N TYR A 99 3.50 13.21 -1.52
CA TYR A 99 4.66 12.31 -1.38
C TYR A 99 4.27 11.01 -0.70
N LEU A 100 4.90 9.95 -1.17
CA LEU A 100 4.82 8.62 -0.56
C LEU A 100 6.21 8.28 0.00
N PHE A 101 6.24 7.89 1.27
CA PHE A 101 7.48 7.50 1.95
C PHE A 101 7.53 5.99 2.05
N VAL A 102 8.64 5.41 1.61
CA VAL A 102 8.87 3.96 1.65
C VAL A 102 10.09 3.69 2.50
N ALA A 103 9.91 2.96 3.58
CA ALA A 103 11.01 2.56 4.45
C ALA A 103 11.27 1.07 4.31
N GLY A 104 12.53 0.68 4.22
CA GLY A 104 12.91 -0.72 4.17
C GLY A 104 14.09 -1.00 5.09
N TYR A 105 14.05 -2.13 5.78
CA TYR A 105 15.15 -2.49 6.67
C TYR A 105 16.18 -3.42 6.01
N HIS A 106 15.83 -4.06 4.89
CA HIS A 106 16.74 -4.99 4.21
C HIS A 106 18.02 -4.31 3.74
N ASP A 107 17.88 -3.12 3.17
CA ASP A 107 19.03 -2.33 2.70
C ASP A 107 19.19 -1.02 3.47
N GLY A 108 18.37 -0.79 4.50
CA GLY A 108 18.41 0.43 5.30
C GLY A 108 18.03 1.67 4.54
N LYS A 109 17.25 1.54 3.47
CA LYS A 109 16.92 2.65 2.59
C LYS A 109 15.56 3.24 2.92
N ALA A 110 15.50 4.57 2.94
CA ALA A 110 14.23 5.31 2.93
C ALA A 110 14.11 6.05 1.61
N THR A 111 12.99 5.89 0.94
CA THR A 111 12.75 6.47 -0.38
C THR A 111 11.51 7.36 -0.33
N VAL A 112 11.61 8.54 -0.94
CA VAL A 112 10.48 9.46 -1.10
C VAL A 112 10.09 9.47 -2.56
N MET A 113 8.82 9.20 -2.84
CA MET A 113 8.31 9.17 -4.20
C MET A 113 7.30 10.29 -4.40
N ASN A 114 7.36 10.92 -5.56
CA ASN A 114 6.35 11.92 -5.94
C ASN A 114 5.02 11.23 -6.21
N LEU A 115 3.94 11.84 -5.78
CA LEU A 115 2.60 11.38 -6.13
C LEU A 115 2.02 12.36 -7.16
N ASN A 116 1.42 11.82 -8.20
CA ASN A 116 0.76 12.60 -9.24
C ASN A 116 -0.62 13.07 -8.76
N PRO A 117 -1.22 14.09 -9.40
CA PRO A 117 -2.54 14.57 -8.99
C PRO A 117 -3.64 13.50 -9.01
N ASP A 118 -3.51 12.48 -9.86
CA ASP A 118 -4.47 11.37 -9.91
C ASP A 118 -4.19 10.29 -8.86
N GLY A 119 -3.17 10.47 -8.03
CA GLY A 119 -2.79 9.53 -6.98
C GLY A 119 -1.81 8.46 -7.41
N THR A 120 -1.45 8.38 -8.71
CA THR A 120 -0.45 7.39 -9.14
C THR A 120 0.92 7.74 -8.59
N VAL A 121 1.77 6.72 -8.43
CA VAL A 121 3.12 6.90 -7.92
C VAL A 121 4.04 7.31 -9.08
N GLY A 122 4.71 8.43 -8.90
CA GLY A 122 5.60 8.99 -9.90
C GLY A 122 7.07 8.63 -9.65
N SER A 123 7.94 9.59 -9.95
CA SER A 123 9.39 9.41 -9.85
C SER A 123 9.88 9.46 -8.42
N ILE A 124 11.08 8.92 -8.20
CA ILE A 124 11.77 9.05 -6.93
C ILE A 124 12.20 10.50 -6.74
N ALA A 125 11.76 11.12 -5.65
CA ALA A 125 12.11 12.49 -5.30
C ALA A 125 13.41 12.56 -4.49
N ALA A 126 13.59 11.58 -3.59
CA ALA A 126 14.77 11.51 -2.71
C ALA A 126 14.95 10.12 -2.15
N GLY A 127 16.14 9.81 -1.69
CA GLY A 127 16.43 8.55 -1.02
C GLY A 127 17.62 8.71 -0.12
N VAL A 128 17.63 7.98 0.99
CA VAL A 128 18.73 7.99 1.93
C VAL A 128 18.97 6.58 2.46
N TYR A 129 20.23 6.25 2.67
CA TYR A 129 20.64 5.01 3.32
C TYR A 129 21.09 5.32 4.75
N HIS A 130 20.64 4.51 5.69
CA HIS A 130 21.16 4.57 7.05
C HIS A 130 22.55 3.96 7.10
N LYS A 131 23.44 4.58 7.86
CA LYS A 131 24.83 4.13 7.99
C LYS A 131 25.18 3.92 9.46
N GLY A 132 26.09 2.99 9.69
CA GLY A 132 26.75 2.88 10.96
C GLY A 132 25.99 2.26 12.10
N LEU A 133 24.91 1.57 11.79
CA LEU A 133 24.15 0.90 12.83
C LEU A 133 24.47 -0.59 12.84
N GLY A 134 24.89 -1.06 13.97
CA GLY A 134 24.97 -2.45 14.26
C GLY A 134 25.90 -3.24 13.38
N SER A 135 26.95 -2.79 13.15
CA SER A 135 28.00 -3.57 12.48
C SER A 135 27.94 -5.06 12.68
#